data_085970ab9cf607b1991e3c885570049c
#
_entry.id   085970ab9cf607b1991e3c885570049c
#
_cell.length_a   1.000
_cell.length_b   1.000
_cell.length_c   1.000
_cell.angle_alpha   90.00
_cell.angle_beta   90.00
_cell.angle_gamma   90.00
#
_symmetry.space_group_name_H-M   'P 1'
#
loop_
_entity.id
_entity.type
_entity.pdbx_description
1 polymer ?
#
loop_
_entity_poly.entity_id
_entity_poly.type
_entity_poly.pdbx_seq_one_letter_code
_entity_poly.pdbx_strand_id
1 'polypeptide(L)'
;MQVKIDTKEKFHVITILEPKLTANMTAEIQSGLSTYLQNDVKSVVLNMKQVEAIELPAIETLIKVQQSYYENNASFVVCEIQPGVEEYLDEQQLLEILSATPTESEAWDIVQMEEIERELLDDDEPLFNND
;
A
#
# COMPACT_ATOMS: atom_id res chain seq x y z
N MET A 1 -5.26 13.18 -9.31
CA MET A 1 -5.77 11.80 -9.19
C MET A 1 -6.90 11.77 -8.18
N GLN A 2 -8.02 11.18 -8.56
CA GLN A 2 -9.17 11.09 -7.66
C GLN A 2 -9.10 9.82 -6.83
N VAL A 3 -9.31 9.98 -5.53
CA VAL A 3 -9.30 8.87 -4.58
C VAL A 3 -10.41 9.05 -3.57
N LYS A 4 -10.83 7.94 -2.98
CA LYS A 4 -11.70 7.92 -1.81
C LYS A 4 -10.87 7.41 -0.64
N ILE A 5 -10.92 8.12 0.49
CA ILE A 5 -10.12 7.78 1.66
C ILE A 5 -11.06 7.43 2.82
N ASP A 6 -10.79 6.30 3.44
CA ASP A 6 -11.50 5.85 4.63
C ASP A 6 -10.45 5.56 5.71
N THR A 7 -10.39 6.40 6.72
CA THR A 7 -9.38 6.29 7.77
C THR A 7 -9.87 5.38 8.88
N LYS A 8 -9.09 4.34 9.17
CA LYS A 8 -9.33 3.41 10.25
C LYS A 8 -8.43 3.76 11.44
N GLU A 9 -8.46 2.96 12.47
CA GLU A 9 -7.65 3.22 13.66
C GLU A 9 -6.15 3.14 13.39
N LYS A 10 -5.72 2.16 12.60
CA LYS A 10 -4.30 1.89 12.38
C LYS A 10 -3.83 2.09 10.95
N PHE A 11 -4.74 2.38 10.02
CA PHE A 11 -4.38 2.53 8.61
C PHE A 11 -5.46 3.28 7.86
N HIS A 12 -5.11 3.72 6.65
CA HIS A 12 -6.05 4.35 5.72
C HIS A 12 -6.38 3.37 4.60
N VAL A 13 -7.64 3.29 4.21
CA VAL A 13 -8.02 2.59 2.99
C VAL A 13 -8.21 3.64 1.91
N ILE A 14 -7.39 3.55 0.87
CA ILE A 14 -7.44 4.48 -0.26
C ILE A 14 -7.92 3.72 -1.48
N THR A 15 -9.07 4.13 -2.02
CA THR A 15 -9.59 3.55 -3.26
C THR A 15 -9.29 4.53 -4.39
N ILE A 16 -8.57 4.06 -5.39
CA ILE A 16 -8.28 4.87 -6.57
C ILE A 16 -9.51 4.90 -7.45
N LEU A 17 -9.98 6.10 -7.79
CA LEU A 17 -11.19 6.30 -8.59
C LEU A 17 -10.89 6.56 -10.06
N GLU A 18 -9.67 6.27 -10.50
CA GLU A 18 -9.25 6.43 -11.87
C GLU A 18 -9.31 5.07 -12.59
N PRO A 19 -9.90 5.00 -13.78
CA PRO A 19 -9.91 3.73 -14.52
C PRO A 19 -8.56 3.39 -15.12
N LYS A 20 -7.67 4.36 -15.28
CA LYS A 20 -6.36 4.13 -15.86
C LYS A 20 -5.31 4.94 -15.12
N LEU A 21 -4.22 4.28 -14.74
CA LEU A 21 -3.06 4.94 -14.15
C LEU A 21 -1.99 5.07 -15.22
N THR A 22 -1.65 6.31 -15.58
CA THR A 22 -0.76 6.61 -16.70
C THR A 22 0.58 7.12 -16.23
N ALA A 23 1.54 7.16 -17.15
CA ALA A 23 2.87 7.71 -16.87
C ALA A 23 2.81 9.17 -16.43
N ASN A 24 1.81 9.92 -16.89
CA ASN A 24 1.65 11.32 -16.53
C ASN A 24 1.20 11.52 -15.09
N MET A 25 0.77 10.47 -14.42
CA MET A 25 0.23 10.53 -13.06
C MET A 25 1.28 10.18 -12.01
N THR A 26 2.51 9.89 -12.40
CA THR A 26 3.53 9.41 -11.45
C THR A 26 3.81 10.41 -10.34
N ALA A 27 3.89 11.69 -10.65
CA ALA A 27 4.14 12.72 -9.63
C ALA A 27 2.99 12.80 -8.63
N GLU A 28 1.75 12.71 -9.09
CA GLU A 28 0.56 12.72 -8.24
C GLU A 28 0.50 11.48 -7.36
N ILE A 29 0.82 10.32 -7.92
CA ILE A 29 0.86 9.06 -7.18
C ILE A 29 1.90 9.16 -6.07
N GLN A 30 3.10 9.59 -6.41
CA GLN A 30 4.20 9.72 -5.47
C GLN A 30 3.85 10.66 -4.32
N SER A 31 3.47 11.90 -4.63
CA SER A 31 3.21 12.89 -3.60
C SER A 31 1.93 12.60 -2.83
N GLY A 32 0.88 12.17 -3.52
CA GLY A 32 -0.40 11.89 -2.88
C GLY A 32 -0.34 10.75 -1.88
N LEU A 33 0.36 9.69 -2.22
CA LEU A 33 0.46 8.53 -1.33
C LEU A 33 1.53 8.71 -0.25
N SER A 34 2.61 9.44 -0.54
CA SER A 34 3.67 9.65 0.45
C SER A 34 3.27 10.62 1.57
N THR A 35 2.25 11.42 1.34
CA THR A 35 1.75 12.38 2.33
C THR A 35 1.37 11.72 3.66
N TYR A 36 0.86 10.50 3.62
CA TYR A 36 0.41 9.81 4.84
C TYR A 36 1.55 9.44 5.77
N LEU A 37 2.77 9.39 5.26
CA LEU A 37 3.94 9.13 6.10
C LEU A 37 4.23 10.25 7.09
N GLN A 38 3.60 11.41 6.92
CA GLN A 38 3.72 12.54 7.84
C GLN A 38 2.68 12.48 8.97
N ASN A 39 1.74 11.55 8.91
CA ASN A 39 0.65 11.45 9.87
C ASN A 39 0.99 10.47 10.99
N ASP A 40 0.20 10.53 12.07
CA ASP A 40 0.30 9.54 13.15
C ASP A 40 -0.10 8.16 12.65
N VAL A 41 -1.16 8.09 11.86
CA VAL A 41 -1.57 6.86 11.19
C VAL A 41 -0.98 6.90 9.80
N LYS A 42 -0.04 6.01 9.53
CA LYS A 42 0.74 6.04 8.29
C LYS A 42 0.37 4.95 7.30
N SER A 43 0.08 3.76 7.79
CA SER A 43 -0.11 2.60 6.92
C SER A 43 -1.30 2.74 5.97
N VAL A 44 -1.19 2.13 4.80
CA VAL A 44 -2.18 2.28 3.73
C VAL A 44 -2.55 0.92 3.15
N VAL A 45 -3.85 0.71 2.96
CA VAL A 45 -4.40 -0.33 2.09
C VAL A 45 -4.86 0.39 0.83
N LEU A 46 -4.28 0.04 -0.31
CA LEU A 46 -4.61 0.65 -1.59
C LEU A 46 -5.53 -0.27 -2.38
N ASN A 47 -6.79 0.15 -2.52
CA ASN A 47 -7.79 -0.63 -3.25
C ASN A 47 -7.81 -0.21 -4.70
N MET A 48 -7.56 -1.15 -5.60
CA MET A 48 -7.45 -0.92 -7.04
C MET A 48 -8.61 -1.49 -7.84
N LYS A 49 -9.76 -1.73 -7.19
CA LYS A 49 -10.89 -2.38 -7.88
C LYS A 49 -11.42 -1.61 -9.07
N GLN A 50 -11.22 -0.29 -9.10
CA GLN A 50 -11.69 0.54 -10.22
C GLN A 50 -10.63 0.78 -11.28
N VAL A 51 -9.40 0.33 -11.05
CA VAL A 51 -8.30 0.51 -12.01
C VAL A 51 -8.38 -0.60 -13.05
N GLU A 52 -8.66 -0.23 -14.30
CA GLU A 52 -8.81 -1.17 -15.41
C GLU A 52 -7.51 -1.36 -16.20
N ALA A 53 -6.61 -0.38 -16.14
CA ALA A 53 -5.33 -0.43 -16.85
C ALA A 53 -4.30 0.39 -16.11
N ILE A 54 -3.03 -0.03 -16.23
CA ILE A 54 -1.93 0.68 -15.60
C ILE A 54 -0.73 0.67 -16.53
N GLU A 55 -0.05 1.81 -16.65
CA GLU A 55 1.17 1.91 -17.44
C GLU A 55 2.39 1.63 -16.57
N LEU A 56 3.44 1.13 -17.18
CA LEU A 56 4.64 0.69 -16.47
C LEU A 56 5.22 1.75 -15.51
N PRO A 57 5.39 3.03 -15.93
CA PRO A 57 5.92 4.02 -15.00
C PRO A 57 5.05 4.21 -13.75
N ALA A 58 3.74 4.04 -13.88
CA ALA A 58 2.83 4.18 -12.74
C ALA A 58 3.03 3.04 -11.74
N ILE A 59 3.15 1.80 -12.21
CA ILE A 59 3.37 0.69 -11.28
C ILE A 59 4.76 0.75 -10.64
N GLU A 60 5.77 1.19 -11.40
CA GLU A 60 7.10 1.38 -10.82
C GLU A 60 7.07 2.42 -9.72
N THR A 61 6.26 3.47 -9.88
CA THR A 61 6.07 4.48 -8.84
C THR A 61 5.39 3.89 -7.60
N LEU A 62 4.38 3.05 -7.78
CA LEU A 62 3.72 2.39 -6.65
C LEU A 62 4.69 1.51 -5.88
N ILE A 63 5.57 0.82 -6.57
CA ILE A 63 6.59 -0.02 -5.91
C ILE A 63 7.55 0.84 -5.10
N LYS A 64 7.96 1.99 -5.62
CA LYS A 64 8.82 2.92 -4.89
C LYS A 64 8.12 3.46 -3.65
N VAL A 65 6.84 3.80 -3.78
CA VAL A 65 6.03 4.25 -2.64
C VAL A 65 5.97 3.16 -1.58
N GLN A 66 5.71 1.92 -1.98
CA GLN A 66 5.69 0.79 -1.07
C GLN A 66 7.01 0.67 -0.31
N GLN A 67 8.13 0.72 -1.01
CA GLN A 67 9.46 0.66 -0.39
C GLN A 67 9.64 1.77 0.64
N SER A 68 9.22 2.98 0.30
CA SER A 68 9.31 4.13 1.20
C SER A 68 8.49 3.92 2.47
N TYR A 69 7.32 3.32 2.35
CA TYR A 69 6.49 3.01 3.51
C TYR A 69 7.20 2.07 4.46
N TYR A 70 7.72 0.96 3.95
CA TYR A 70 8.40 -0.03 4.80
C TYR A 70 9.70 0.52 5.39
N GLU A 71 10.40 1.37 4.68
CA GLU A 71 11.57 2.07 5.22
C GLU A 71 11.22 3.01 6.36
N ASN A 72 9.98 3.46 6.41
CA ASN A 72 9.49 4.37 7.46
C ASN A 72 8.62 3.65 8.49
N ASN A 73 8.77 2.34 8.60
CA ASN A 73 8.05 1.51 9.57
C ASN A 73 6.53 1.59 9.42
N ALA A 74 6.08 1.64 8.18
CA ALA A 74 4.66 1.65 7.84
C ALA A 74 4.38 0.55 6.82
N SER A 75 3.12 0.14 6.72
CA SER A 75 2.70 -0.90 5.79
C SER A 75 2.00 -0.29 4.58
N PHE A 76 2.19 -0.92 3.45
CA PHE A 76 1.54 -0.53 2.20
C PHE A 76 1.15 -1.81 1.47
N VAL A 77 -0.14 -2.11 1.43
CA VAL A 77 -0.65 -3.34 0.83
C VAL A 77 -1.70 -2.99 -0.22
N VAL A 78 -1.56 -3.57 -1.40
CA VAL A 78 -2.47 -3.35 -2.52
C VAL A 78 -3.48 -4.50 -2.58
N CYS A 79 -4.72 -4.20 -2.93
CA CYS A 79 -5.76 -5.23 -3.00
C CYS A 79 -6.73 -4.97 -4.15
N GLU A 80 -7.54 -5.98 -4.45
CA GLU A 80 -8.60 -5.89 -5.46
C GLU A 80 -8.07 -5.53 -6.85
N ILE A 81 -6.90 -6.06 -7.20
CA ILE A 81 -6.33 -5.84 -8.54
C ILE A 81 -7.18 -6.61 -9.56
N GLN A 82 -7.65 -5.93 -10.59
CA GLN A 82 -8.45 -6.58 -11.63
C GLN A 82 -7.61 -7.60 -12.41
N PRO A 83 -8.24 -8.68 -12.91
CA PRO A 83 -7.48 -9.75 -13.59
C PRO A 83 -6.61 -9.29 -14.74
N GLY A 84 -7.07 -8.33 -15.54
CA GLY A 84 -6.27 -7.81 -16.66
C GLY A 84 -5.04 -7.04 -16.21
N VAL A 85 -5.16 -6.30 -15.11
CA VAL A 85 -4.03 -5.57 -14.52
C VAL A 85 -3.07 -6.57 -13.88
N GLU A 86 -3.58 -7.55 -13.18
CA GLU A 86 -2.78 -8.59 -12.55
C GLU A 86 -1.95 -9.35 -13.58
N GLU A 87 -2.58 -9.73 -14.69
CA GLU A 87 -1.90 -10.43 -15.78
C GLU A 87 -0.76 -9.57 -16.35
N TYR A 88 -1.02 -8.28 -16.57
CA TYR A 88 0.01 -7.36 -17.06
C TYR A 88 1.19 -7.27 -16.09
N LEU A 89 0.90 -7.13 -14.79
CA LEU A 89 1.95 -7.05 -13.78
C LEU A 89 2.77 -8.33 -13.71
N ASP A 90 2.12 -9.47 -13.87
CA ASP A 90 2.79 -10.76 -13.87
C ASP A 90 3.72 -10.88 -15.08
N GLU A 91 3.25 -10.47 -16.26
CA GLU A 91 4.06 -10.46 -17.48
C GLU A 91 5.30 -9.57 -17.34
N GLN A 92 5.17 -8.47 -16.61
CA GLN A 92 6.28 -7.55 -16.34
C GLN A 92 7.16 -8.01 -15.18
N GLN A 93 6.84 -9.13 -14.56
CA GLN A 93 7.55 -9.69 -13.40
C GLN A 93 7.54 -8.75 -12.20
N LEU A 94 6.49 -7.95 -12.07
CA LEU A 94 6.33 -6.97 -10.99
C LEU A 94 5.34 -7.40 -9.92
N LEU A 95 4.48 -8.38 -10.23
CA LEU A 95 3.45 -8.81 -9.30
C LEU A 95 4.04 -9.38 -8.01
N GLU A 96 5.14 -10.08 -8.09
CA GLU A 96 5.81 -10.68 -6.94
C GLU A 96 6.45 -9.65 -6.00
N ILE A 97 6.81 -8.49 -6.56
CA ILE A 97 7.46 -7.43 -5.78
C ILE A 97 6.43 -6.65 -4.98
N LEU A 98 5.21 -6.59 -5.49
CA LEU A 98 4.15 -5.82 -4.88
C LEU A 98 3.52 -6.60 -3.73
N SER A 99 3.35 -5.96 -2.58
CA SER A 99 2.60 -6.54 -1.46
C SER A 99 1.12 -6.46 -1.81
N ALA A 100 0.56 -7.56 -2.29
CA ALA A 100 -0.80 -7.58 -2.80
C ALA A 100 -1.61 -8.74 -2.25
N THR A 101 -2.90 -8.50 -2.03
CA THR A 101 -3.86 -9.54 -1.65
C THR A 101 -5.04 -9.51 -2.60
N PRO A 102 -5.77 -10.64 -2.73
CA PRO A 102 -6.96 -10.66 -3.58
C PRO A 102 -8.07 -9.73 -3.10
N THR A 103 -8.30 -9.66 -1.79
CA THR A 103 -9.41 -8.90 -1.21
C THR A 103 -8.92 -7.83 -0.27
N GLU A 104 -9.75 -6.80 -0.09
CA GLU A 104 -9.47 -5.74 0.87
C GLU A 104 -9.41 -6.29 2.30
N SER A 105 -10.26 -7.23 2.63
CA SER A 105 -10.29 -7.85 3.96
C SER A 105 -8.94 -8.49 4.32
N GLU A 106 -8.35 -9.20 3.37
CA GLU A 106 -7.03 -9.81 3.56
C GLU A 106 -5.94 -8.74 3.72
N ALA A 107 -6.05 -7.64 2.98
CA ALA A 107 -5.11 -6.53 3.11
C ALA A 107 -5.20 -5.90 4.51
N TRP A 108 -6.41 -5.74 5.04
CA TRP A 108 -6.61 -5.25 6.41
C TRP A 108 -5.88 -6.13 7.40
N ASP A 109 -6.03 -7.45 7.26
CA ASP A 109 -5.41 -8.41 8.18
C ASP A 109 -3.89 -8.29 8.16
N ILE A 110 -3.30 -8.16 6.99
CA ILE A 110 -1.85 -8.03 6.86
C ILE A 110 -1.36 -6.74 7.52
N VAL A 111 -2.02 -5.62 7.24
CA VAL A 111 -1.61 -4.32 7.80
C VAL A 111 -1.74 -4.34 9.33
N GLN A 112 -2.84 -4.86 9.84
CA GLN A 112 -3.04 -4.94 11.29
C GLN A 112 -2.00 -5.83 11.94
N MET A 113 -1.69 -6.96 11.32
CA MET A 113 -0.68 -7.88 11.82
C MET A 113 0.69 -7.21 11.88
N GLU A 114 1.06 -6.52 10.81
CA GLU A 114 2.35 -5.84 10.75
C GLU A 114 2.45 -4.71 11.77
N GLU A 115 1.36 -3.97 11.97
CA GLU A 115 1.34 -2.92 12.99
C GLU A 115 1.48 -3.49 14.39
N ILE A 116 0.81 -4.58 14.66
CA ILE A 116 0.92 -5.27 15.96
C ILE A 116 2.35 -5.77 16.16
N GLU A 117 2.95 -6.34 15.14
CA GLU A 117 4.34 -6.81 15.23
C GLU A 117 5.30 -5.65 15.55
N ARG A 118 5.10 -4.50 14.95
CA ARG A 118 5.92 -3.31 15.25
C ARG A 118 5.73 -2.86 16.69
N GLU A 119 4.51 -2.85 17.19
CA GLU A 119 4.23 -2.49 18.57
C GLU A 119 4.90 -3.44 19.53
N LEU A 120 4.90 -4.74 19.23
CA LEU A 120 5.54 -5.75 20.05
C LEU A 120 7.07 -5.58 20.06
N LEU A 121 7.64 -5.25 18.91
CA LEU A 121 9.08 -5.02 18.81
C LEU A 121 9.51 -3.78 19.58
N ASP A 122 8.69 -2.72 19.56
CA ASP A 122 8.98 -1.52 20.32
C ASP A 122 8.91 -1.78 21.83
N ASP A 123 7.99 -2.64 22.24
CA ASP A 123 7.79 -2.98 23.65
C ASP A 123 8.70 -4.11 24.12
N ASP A 124 9.43 -4.71 23.22
CA ASP A 124 10.22 -5.90 23.47
C ASP A 124 11.32 -5.67 24.50
N GLU A 125 12.01 -4.55 24.39
CA GLU A 125 13.10 -4.22 25.29
C GLU A 125 12.70 -4.23 26.75
N PRO A 126 11.59 -3.56 27.14
CA PRO A 126 11.16 -3.61 28.53
C PRO A 126 10.86 -5.03 29.02
N LEU A 127 10.30 -5.85 28.15
CA LEU A 127 9.96 -7.24 28.53
C LEU A 127 11.20 -8.07 28.81
N PHE A 128 12.23 -7.88 28.04
CA PHE A 128 13.46 -8.66 28.20
C PHE A 128 14.42 -8.06 29.22
N ASN A 129 14.35 -6.76 29.40
CA ASN A 129 15.25 -6.07 30.32
C ASN A 129 14.84 -6.20 31.78
N ASN A 130 13.69 -6.74 32.04
CA ASN A 130 13.17 -6.89 33.40
C ASN A 130 13.71 -8.14 34.11
N ASP A 131 14.55 -8.85 33.49
CA ASP A 131 15.11 -10.10 34.02
C ASP A 131 16.08 -9.91 35.16
#